data_9317b89cea024d020fe1e4e36c8c6c31
#
_entry.id   9317b89cea024d020fe1e4e36c8c6c31
#
_cell.length_a   1.000
_cell.length_b   1.000
_cell.length_c   1.000
_cell.angle_alpha   90.00
_cell.angle_beta   90.00
_cell.angle_gamma   90.00
#
_symmetry.space_group_name_H-M   'P 1'
#
loop_
_entity.id
_entity.type
_entity.pdbx_description
1 polymer ?
#
loop_
_entity_poly.entity_id
_entity_poly.type
_entity_poly.pdbx_seq_one_letter_code
_entity_poly.pdbx_strand_id
1 'polypeptide(L)'
;MKKFISLLLCFTILMSVVVCAVPATSATEDKIDIPLIYVEGQGATLYKNIGTPEKKKIYPIEIPEGYIEEKVDLYLPVFMKAFFTQNWDEFCVALYDCIVPLFYDVRLDNNGEAEEGCGVDWTWEGNLWDKKVNGQYTIDDYVFKYDWRIDPWETADKLHAYIEAVKEVTGAEEVALLGRCLGANIVAAYMTKYDGEHVRECIFYASASHGAAMASKAFCGELYLESTGIERYVYDIELFEDATLEQLIESLVTLLQKTYGLDIACWAVNNVYKDIYLNIIPPILSETFATFPGYWSMVTEEDYEKAKDVVFYGAEDGEFDGMISKLDNYHVNTRLKMDETYARKSAEGVEFSNVAKYGRQIIPVSKNNDLISDGTCEIAQSSMGATPATVEGTFSDEYIEKAKANGTSKYISPDKQLDASTCLFPDSTWFIKDIDHAHFPDYIEKIFVNIINIDGFTVFDNPDFPQYLVYDKSTDTVVPMTDANMNTNAKWDVSYFTALKRFIESLYTIIKNYVKSSVEQ
;
A
#
# COMPACT_ATOMS: atom_id res chain seq x y z
N MET A 1 -7.14 29.31 -7.78
CA MET A 1 -5.74 29.11 -8.14
C MET A 1 -4.86 28.87 -6.91
N LYS A 2 -4.75 29.77 -5.88
CA LYS A 2 -3.99 29.50 -4.64
C LYS A 2 -4.40 28.18 -3.98
N LYS A 3 -5.71 27.96 -3.71
CA LYS A 3 -6.22 26.71 -3.11
C LYS A 3 -6.02 25.47 -3.99
N PHE A 4 -5.99 25.60 -5.30
CA PHE A 4 -5.74 24.48 -6.22
C PHE A 4 -4.26 24.06 -6.23
N ILE A 5 -3.34 25.03 -6.21
CA ILE A 5 -1.89 24.77 -6.09
C ILE A 5 -1.59 24.23 -4.67
N SER A 6 -2.28 24.73 -3.63
CA SER A 6 -2.23 24.15 -2.30
C SER A 6 -2.70 22.70 -2.29
N LEU A 7 -3.81 22.41 -2.96
CA LEU A 7 -4.34 21.04 -3.06
C LEU A 7 -3.36 20.12 -3.80
N LEU A 8 -2.70 20.58 -4.85
CA LEU A 8 -1.72 19.79 -5.62
C LEU A 8 -0.43 19.56 -4.82
N LEU A 9 0.06 20.56 -4.08
CA LEU A 9 1.20 20.43 -3.15
C LEU A 9 0.81 19.58 -1.92
N CYS A 10 -0.39 19.77 -1.35
CA CYS A 10 -0.92 18.89 -0.30
C CYS A 10 -1.09 17.47 -0.81
N PHE A 11 -1.52 17.29 -2.05
CA PHE A 11 -1.69 15.98 -2.66
C PHE A 11 -0.33 15.27 -2.82
N THR A 12 0.72 15.95 -3.27
CA THR A 12 2.07 15.38 -3.33
C THR A 12 2.65 15.10 -1.92
N ILE A 13 2.37 15.92 -0.93
CA ILE A 13 2.83 15.73 0.46
C ILE A 13 1.98 14.65 1.16
N LEU A 14 0.65 14.69 1.02
CA LEU A 14 -0.27 13.66 1.56
C LEU A 14 -0.03 12.29 0.94
N MET A 15 0.32 12.23 -0.32
CA MET A 15 0.67 10.98 -1.00
C MET A 15 1.94 10.34 -0.45
N SER A 16 2.87 11.13 0.09
CA SER A 16 4.03 10.63 0.82
C SER A 16 3.71 10.20 2.26
N VAL A 17 2.56 10.61 2.79
CA VAL A 17 2.11 10.36 4.18
C VAL A 17 0.82 9.52 4.23
N VAL A 18 0.46 8.78 3.17
CA VAL A 18 -0.68 7.85 3.25
C VAL A 18 -0.41 6.85 4.36
N VAL A 19 -0.93 7.20 5.50
CA VAL A 19 -0.97 6.36 6.69
C VAL A 19 -2.00 5.29 6.41
N CYS A 20 -1.56 4.08 6.16
CA CYS A 20 -2.40 2.91 6.34
C CYS A 20 -2.69 2.78 7.84
N ALA A 21 -3.58 3.61 8.37
CA ALA A 21 -4.13 3.38 9.69
C ALA A 21 -4.87 2.04 9.64
N VAL A 22 -4.30 1.04 10.27
CA VAL A 22 -4.92 -0.28 10.39
C VAL A 22 -6.01 -0.15 11.45
N PRO A 23 -7.29 -0.33 11.12
CA PRO A 23 -8.30 -0.51 12.14
C PRO A 23 -7.92 -1.72 12.99
N ALA A 24 -8.19 -1.66 14.29
CA ALA A 24 -8.08 -2.82 15.14
C ALA A 24 -9.01 -3.90 14.58
N THR A 25 -8.49 -5.11 14.36
CA THR A 25 -9.31 -6.26 14.00
C THR A 25 -10.31 -6.51 15.12
N SER A 26 -11.56 -6.79 14.81
CA SER A 26 -12.51 -7.29 15.80
C SER A 26 -12.27 -8.79 15.97
N ALA A 27 -12.25 -9.26 17.21
CA ALA A 27 -12.00 -10.66 17.49
C ALA A 27 -13.16 -11.51 16.94
N THR A 28 -12.88 -12.44 16.03
CA THR A 28 -13.85 -13.47 15.64
C THR A 28 -13.91 -14.56 16.72
N GLU A 29 -15.08 -15.21 16.87
CA GLU A 29 -15.23 -16.39 17.71
C GLU A 29 -14.71 -17.67 17.02
N ASP A 30 -14.41 -17.60 15.73
CA ASP A 30 -13.96 -18.72 14.91
C ASP A 30 -12.56 -19.18 15.34
N LYS A 31 -12.38 -20.50 15.47
CA LYS A 31 -11.16 -21.10 16.01
C LYS A 31 -10.34 -21.75 14.90
N ILE A 32 -9.03 -21.64 15.04
CA ILE A 32 -8.03 -22.28 14.20
C ILE A 32 -7.23 -23.31 15.01
N ASP A 33 -6.74 -24.33 14.36
CA ASP A 33 -6.12 -25.51 15.00
C ASP A 33 -4.62 -25.36 15.25
N ILE A 34 -3.95 -24.42 14.55
CA ILE A 34 -2.55 -24.06 14.80
C ILE A 34 -2.43 -22.57 15.10
N PRO A 35 -1.40 -22.14 15.85
CA PRO A 35 -1.18 -20.72 16.09
C PRO A 35 -0.86 -19.99 14.79
N LEU A 36 -1.62 -18.93 14.49
CA LEU A 36 -1.35 -18.01 13.41
C LEU A 36 -0.58 -16.81 13.92
N ILE A 37 0.56 -16.52 13.33
CA ILE A 37 1.31 -15.30 13.59
C ILE A 37 0.97 -14.28 12.52
N TYR A 38 0.26 -13.23 12.93
CA TYR A 38 -0.06 -12.10 12.07
C TYR A 38 1.11 -11.12 12.03
N VAL A 39 1.76 -11.01 10.86
CA VAL A 39 2.84 -10.05 10.60
C VAL A 39 2.22 -8.81 9.97
N GLU A 40 2.09 -7.75 10.77
CA GLU A 40 1.47 -6.49 10.37
C GLU A 40 2.21 -5.84 9.19
N GLY A 41 1.49 -4.99 8.43
CA GLY A 41 2.09 -4.09 7.45
C GLY A 41 2.71 -2.85 8.10
N GLN A 42 2.74 -1.75 7.37
CA GLN A 42 3.16 -0.44 7.88
C GLN A 42 2.07 0.14 8.80
N GLY A 43 1.91 -0.38 10.00
CA GLY A 43 0.87 0.05 10.94
C GLY A 43 1.38 0.36 12.34
N ALA A 44 2.56 -0.14 12.70
CA ALA A 44 3.08 0.06 14.04
C ALA A 44 3.40 1.54 14.32
N THR A 45 2.90 2.03 15.46
CA THR A 45 3.27 3.36 15.96
C THR A 45 4.74 3.38 16.37
N LEU A 46 5.47 4.41 15.93
CA LEU A 46 6.88 4.60 16.28
C LEU A 46 7.05 5.68 17.34
N TYR A 47 8.02 5.47 18.19
CA TYR A 47 8.35 6.36 19.31
C TYR A 47 9.85 6.66 19.32
N LYS A 48 10.21 7.83 19.90
CA LYS A 48 11.56 8.16 20.40
C LYS A 48 11.59 8.10 21.92
N ASN A 49 12.78 7.95 22.48
CA ASN A 49 13.03 7.93 23.92
C ASN A 49 12.21 6.84 24.65
N ILE A 50 12.07 5.66 24.03
CA ILE A 50 11.39 4.51 24.61
C ILE A 50 12.06 4.14 25.96
N GLY A 51 11.23 3.87 26.96
CA GLY A 51 11.71 3.55 28.31
C GLY A 51 12.06 4.75 29.18
N THR A 52 11.89 5.98 28.69
CA THR A 52 12.13 7.23 29.43
C THR A 52 10.86 8.05 29.64
N PRO A 53 10.84 9.03 30.58
CA PRO A 53 9.71 9.96 30.74
C PRO A 53 9.49 10.88 29.52
N GLU A 54 10.50 11.06 28.69
CA GLU A 54 10.44 11.89 27.48
C GLU A 54 9.99 11.11 26.23
N LYS A 55 9.44 9.92 26.38
CA LYS A 55 8.88 9.13 25.28
C LYS A 55 7.91 9.96 24.45
N LYS A 56 8.17 10.04 23.14
CA LYS A 56 7.39 10.84 22.18
C LYS A 56 6.98 9.97 21.00
N LYS A 57 5.71 10.04 20.61
CA LYS A 57 5.24 9.46 19.32
C LYS A 57 5.85 10.24 18.17
N ILE A 58 6.40 9.53 17.17
CA ILE A 58 6.98 10.09 15.95
C ILE A 58 6.28 9.61 14.68
N TYR A 59 5.54 8.51 14.74
CA TYR A 59 4.71 8.00 13.64
C TYR A 59 3.40 7.43 14.21
N PRO A 60 2.24 7.69 13.58
CA PRO A 60 2.02 8.52 12.38
C PRO A 60 2.55 9.94 12.52
N ILE A 61 3.09 10.48 11.40
CA ILE A 61 3.56 11.87 11.37
C ILE A 61 2.36 12.80 11.53
N GLU A 62 2.41 13.66 12.55
CA GLU A 62 1.39 14.67 12.75
C GLU A 62 1.82 15.97 12.06
N ILE A 63 1.09 16.37 11.02
CA ILE A 63 1.31 17.65 10.36
C ILE A 63 0.70 18.74 11.26
N PRO A 64 1.49 19.73 11.72
CA PRO A 64 0.97 20.79 12.56
C PRO A 64 -0.18 21.56 11.89
N GLU A 65 -1.18 21.95 12.68
CA GLU A 65 -2.28 22.78 12.20
C GLU A 65 -1.74 24.07 11.57
N GLY A 66 -2.24 24.42 10.38
CA GLY A 66 -1.78 25.59 9.63
C GLY A 66 -0.44 25.44 8.90
N TYR A 67 0.27 24.30 9.06
CA TYR A 67 1.58 24.11 8.42
C TYR A 67 1.50 24.20 6.90
N ILE A 68 0.51 23.57 6.30
CA ILE A 68 0.33 23.56 4.84
C ILE A 68 0.03 24.97 4.32
N GLU A 69 -0.86 25.70 4.99
CA GLU A 69 -1.22 27.06 4.63
C GLU A 69 -0.02 28.00 4.73
N GLU A 70 0.75 27.91 5.81
CA GLU A 70 1.98 28.68 5.99
C GLU A 70 3.00 28.42 4.88
N LYS A 71 3.26 27.15 4.58
CA LYS A 71 4.22 26.75 3.54
C LYS A 71 3.78 27.19 2.15
N VAL A 72 2.47 27.06 1.86
CA VAL A 72 1.92 27.56 0.59
C VAL A 72 2.06 29.08 0.45
N ASP A 73 1.72 29.83 1.47
CA ASP A 73 1.85 31.31 1.42
C ASP A 73 3.31 31.76 1.28
N LEU A 74 4.24 31.03 1.90
CA LEU A 74 5.68 31.31 1.83
C LEU A 74 6.26 30.97 0.45
N TYR A 75 5.94 29.80 -0.09
CA TYR A 75 6.60 29.26 -1.28
C TYR A 75 5.84 29.48 -2.60
N LEU A 76 4.56 29.88 -2.57
CA LEU A 76 3.84 30.24 -3.79
C LEU A 76 4.51 31.37 -4.59
N PRO A 77 5.03 32.47 -3.97
CA PRO A 77 5.81 33.47 -4.70
C PRO A 77 7.08 32.92 -5.33
N VAL A 78 7.76 31.96 -4.67
CA VAL A 78 8.96 31.30 -5.18
C VAL A 78 8.61 30.46 -6.41
N PHE A 79 7.53 29.68 -6.33
CA PHE A 79 7.02 28.92 -7.48
C PHE A 79 6.67 29.83 -8.66
N MET A 80 5.94 30.93 -8.40
CA MET A 80 5.57 31.89 -9.45
C MET A 80 6.80 32.53 -10.08
N LYS A 81 7.80 32.90 -9.28
CA LYS A 81 9.08 33.41 -9.79
C LYS A 81 9.76 32.38 -10.70
N ALA A 82 9.91 31.15 -10.21
CA ALA A 82 10.52 30.04 -10.97
C ALA A 82 9.79 29.79 -12.30
N PHE A 83 8.44 29.78 -12.27
CA PHE A 83 7.61 29.59 -13.45
C PHE A 83 7.85 30.65 -14.54
N PHE A 84 7.97 31.94 -14.15
CA PHE A 84 8.23 33.02 -15.12
C PHE A 84 9.68 33.13 -15.55
N THR A 85 10.63 32.79 -14.69
CA THR A 85 12.06 32.90 -14.99
C THR A 85 12.66 31.62 -15.57
N GLN A 86 11.94 30.49 -15.47
CA GLN A 86 12.42 29.14 -15.80
C GLN A 86 13.66 28.74 -15.00
N ASN A 87 13.92 29.38 -13.85
CA ASN A 87 14.93 29.00 -12.88
C ASN A 87 14.25 28.38 -11.65
N TRP A 88 14.50 27.08 -11.42
CA TRP A 88 13.81 26.26 -10.42
C TRP A 88 14.63 26.03 -9.14
N ASP A 89 15.86 26.53 -9.05
CA ASP A 89 16.75 26.24 -7.93
C ASP A 89 16.16 26.62 -6.57
N GLU A 90 15.65 27.86 -6.43
CA GLU A 90 14.99 28.30 -5.20
C GLU A 90 13.74 27.50 -4.87
N PHE A 91 13.02 27.02 -5.89
CA PHE A 91 11.82 26.19 -5.71
C PHE A 91 12.18 24.78 -5.24
N CYS A 92 13.26 24.17 -5.75
CA CYS A 92 13.76 22.87 -5.28
C CYS A 92 14.15 22.94 -3.80
N VAL A 93 14.85 24.00 -3.39
CA VAL A 93 15.17 24.25 -1.97
C VAL A 93 13.90 24.41 -1.14
N ALA A 94 12.91 25.17 -1.64
CA ALA A 94 11.64 25.36 -0.96
C ALA A 94 10.86 24.05 -0.75
N LEU A 95 10.88 23.14 -1.73
CA LEU A 95 10.29 21.80 -1.59
C LEU A 95 11.00 20.97 -0.54
N TYR A 96 12.34 20.98 -0.54
CA TYR A 96 13.14 20.31 0.49
C TYR A 96 12.77 20.83 1.88
N ASP A 97 12.77 22.14 2.10
CA ASP A 97 12.44 22.79 3.39
C ASP A 97 10.98 22.56 3.83
N CYS A 98 10.11 22.22 2.89
CA CYS A 98 8.72 21.88 3.18
C CYS A 98 8.53 20.40 3.58
N ILE A 99 9.28 19.48 3.00
CA ILE A 99 9.07 18.05 3.14
C ILE A 99 9.98 17.44 4.21
N VAL A 100 11.28 17.64 4.07
CA VAL A 100 12.30 16.91 4.86
C VAL A 100 12.16 17.13 6.37
N PRO A 101 11.85 18.34 6.88
CA PRO A 101 11.70 18.54 8.32
C PRO A 101 10.59 17.70 8.97
N LEU A 102 9.56 17.29 8.21
CA LEU A 102 8.49 16.41 8.72
C LEU A 102 9.02 15.00 9.03
N PHE A 103 10.13 14.61 8.41
CA PHE A 103 10.72 13.28 8.54
C PHE A 103 11.89 13.19 9.51
N TYR A 104 12.41 14.31 10.07
CA TYR A 104 13.58 14.29 10.93
C TYR A 104 13.50 13.32 12.10
N ASP A 105 12.32 13.17 12.68
CA ASP A 105 12.12 12.26 13.81
C ASP A 105 11.99 10.80 13.39
N VAL A 106 11.58 10.52 12.15
CA VAL A 106 11.33 9.14 11.67
C VAL A 106 12.43 8.61 10.76
N ARG A 107 13.36 9.46 10.28
CA ARG A 107 14.45 8.98 9.41
C ARG A 107 15.39 8.03 10.17
N LEU A 108 15.99 7.11 9.46
CA LEU A 108 17.10 6.31 9.92
C LEU A 108 18.43 6.98 9.55
N ASP A 109 19.54 6.48 10.04
CA ASP A 109 20.86 6.95 9.62
C ASP A 109 21.22 6.44 8.21
N ASN A 110 22.39 6.85 7.70
CA ASN A 110 22.87 6.46 6.36
C ASN A 110 23.26 4.97 6.26
N ASN A 111 23.16 4.21 7.34
CA ASN A 111 23.30 2.75 7.36
C ASN A 111 21.94 2.02 7.47
N GLY A 112 20.84 2.77 7.52
CA GLY A 112 19.51 2.21 7.73
C GLY A 112 19.26 1.73 9.16
N GLU A 113 19.94 2.37 10.15
CA GLU A 113 19.81 2.05 11.57
C GLU A 113 18.99 3.10 12.31
N ALA A 114 18.19 2.64 13.27
CA ALA A 114 17.46 3.53 14.17
C ALA A 114 18.34 4.01 15.32
N GLU A 115 18.14 5.26 15.76
CA GLU A 115 18.72 5.74 17.02
C GLU A 115 18.32 4.83 18.19
N GLU A 116 19.20 4.70 19.18
CA GLU A 116 18.88 3.97 20.42
C GLU A 116 17.62 4.56 21.10
N GLY A 117 16.70 3.68 21.49
CA GLY A 117 15.41 4.07 22.06
C GLY A 117 14.41 4.63 21.04
N CYS A 118 14.68 4.45 19.72
CA CYS A 118 13.76 4.82 18.66
C CYS A 118 13.21 3.58 17.95
N GLY A 119 11.89 3.49 17.77
CA GLY A 119 11.23 2.37 17.08
C GLY A 119 9.85 2.05 17.63
N VAL A 120 9.47 0.78 17.60
CA VAL A 120 8.21 0.29 18.15
C VAL A 120 8.37 0.01 19.65
N ASP A 121 7.49 0.61 20.48
CA ASP A 121 7.45 0.31 21.92
C ASP A 121 6.58 -0.94 22.15
N TRP A 122 7.11 -2.09 21.79
CA TRP A 122 6.46 -3.37 21.94
C TRP A 122 7.48 -4.48 22.22
N THR A 123 7.15 -5.33 23.19
CA THR A 123 7.85 -6.58 23.44
C THR A 123 6.83 -7.71 23.58
N TRP A 124 7.18 -8.92 23.18
CA TRP A 124 6.27 -10.06 23.27
C TRP A 124 6.30 -10.79 24.61
N GLU A 125 7.36 -10.61 25.42
CA GLU A 125 7.60 -11.38 26.65
C GLU A 125 6.44 -11.31 27.65
N GLY A 126 5.86 -10.12 27.86
CA GLY A 126 4.68 -9.95 28.73
C GLY A 126 3.34 -10.32 28.09
N ASN A 127 3.29 -10.37 26.75
CA ASN A 127 2.05 -10.59 26.00
C ASN A 127 1.79 -12.07 25.68
N LEU A 128 2.83 -12.89 25.52
CA LEU A 128 2.70 -14.32 25.21
C LEU A 128 2.28 -15.15 26.43
N TRP A 129 2.79 -14.84 27.62
CA TRP A 129 2.57 -15.64 28.84
C TRP A 129 1.11 -15.63 29.31
N ASP A 130 0.36 -14.56 29.02
CA ASP A 130 -1.05 -14.44 29.41
C ASP A 130 -2.01 -15.15 28.45
N LYS A 131 -1.53 -15.57 27.26
CA LYS A 131 -2.34 -16.18 26.21
C LYS A 131 -2.12 -17.68 26.05
N LYS A 132 -2.14 -18.45 27.16
CA LYS A 132 -2.16 -19.93 27.11
C LYS A 132 -3.49 -20.42 26.58
N VAL A 133 -3.54 -20.70 25.28
CA VAL A 133 -4.74 -21.22 24.61
C VAL A 133 -4.64 -22.73 24.54
N ASN A 134 -5.68 -23.44 24.99
CA ASN A 134 -5.69 -24.91 25.07
C ASN A 134 -5.86 -25.58 23.68
N GLY A 135 -4.97 -25.28 22.72
CA GLY A 135 -4.98 -25.88 21.38
C GLY A 135 -6.07 -25.36 20.42
N GLN A 136 -6.72 -24.24 20.78
CA GLN A 136 -7.63 -23.52 19.88
C GLN A 136 -7.30 -22.04 19.90
N TYR A 137 -6.98 -21.47 18.75
CA TYR A 137 -6.48 -20.11 18.59
C TYR A 137 -7.46 -19.25 17.81
N THR A 138 -7.27 -17.93 17.86
CA THR A 138 -7.90 -16.96 16.97
C THR A 138 -6.84 -16.29 16.11
N ILE A 139 -7.27 -15.59 15.05
CA ILE A 139 -6.37 -14.89 14.15
C ILE A 139 -5.55 -13.80 14.86
N ASP A 140 -6.10 -13.21 15.93
CA ASP A 140 -5.51 -12.10 16.67
C ASP A 140 -4.67 -12.51 17.89
N ASP A 141 -4.54 -13.81 18.18
CA ASP A 141 -3.84 -14.24 19.38
C ASP A 141 -2.35 -13.90 19.37
N TYR A 142 -1.70 -13.96 18.20
CA TYR A 142 -0.27 -13.72 18.04
C TYR A 142 0.01 -12.71 16.95
N VAL A 143 0.20 -11.44 17.34
CA VAL A 143 0.52 -10.35 16.41
C VAL A 143 2.00 -10.00 16.56
N PHE A 144 2.75 -10.09 15.46
CA PHE A 144 4.15 -9.67 15.42
C PHE A 144 4.24 -8.20 14.99
N LYS A 145 4.65 -7.34 15.93
CA LYS A 145 4.88 -5.91 15.68
C LYS A 145 6.37 -5.64 15.55
N TYR A 146 6.72 -4.82 14.60
CA TYR A 146 8.13 -4.51 14.29
C TYR A 146 8.27 -3.09 13.77
N ASP A 147 9.50 -2.58 13.77
CA ASP A 147 9.81 -1.32 13.13
C ASP A 147 9.89 -1.53 11.60
N TRP A 148 8.86 -1.09 10.92
CA TRP A 148 8.67 -1.29 9.48
C TRP A 148 9.68 -0.52 8.61
N ARG A 149 10.49 0.37 9.19
CA ARG A 149 11.55 1.10 8.47
C ARG A 149 12.80 0.25 8.25
N ILE A 150 13.14 -0.62 9.21
CA ILE A 150 14.40 -1.37 9.21
C ILE A 150 14.40 -2.53 8.21
N ASP A 151 15.58 -3.11 8.01
CA ASP A 151 15.82 -4.20 7.07
C ASP A 151 14.91 -5.41 7.35
N PRO A 152 14.11 -5.85 6.35
CA PRO A 152 13.32 -7.06 6.47
C PRO A 152 14.15 -8.32 6.75
N TRP A 153 15.38 -8.38 6.25
CA TRP A 153 16.29 -9.51 6.51
C TRP A 153 16.71 -9.61 7.98
N GLU A 154 16.96 -8.47 8.63
CA GLU A 154 17.21 -8.39 10.07
C GLU A 154 15.93 -8.63 10.87
N THR A 155 14.79 -8.12 10.40
CA THR A 155 13.48 -8.33 11.03
C THR A 155 13.08 -9.80 11.02
N ALA A 156 13.49 -10.58 10.01
CA ALA A 156 13.27 -12.02 9.95
C ALA A 156 13.92 -12.78 11.15
N ASP A 157 15.04 -12.29 11.71
CA ASP A 157 15.65 -12.87 12.93
C ASP A 157 14.73 -12.67 14.15
N LYS A 158 14.09 -11.50 14.24
CA LYS A 158 13.12 -11.20 15.30
C LYS A 158 11.86 -12.04 15.14
N LEU A 159 11.39 -12.23 13.90
CA LEU A 159 10.25 -13.11 13.61
C LEU A 159 10.58 -14.57 13.96
N HIS A 160 11.79 -15.05 13.67
CA HIS A 160 12.23 -16.39 14.07
C HIS A 160 12.18 -16.57 15.60
N ALA A 161 12.73 -15.61 16.34
CA ALA A 161 12.68 -15.65 17.82
C ALA A 161 11.23 -15.61 18.34
N TYR A 162 10.34 -14.87 17.68
CA TYR A 162 8.93 -14.81 18.03
C TYR A 162 8.20 -16.13 17.76
N ILE A 163 8.47 -16.79 16.61
CA ILE A 163 7.96 -18.12 16.27
C ILE A 163 8.35 -19.12 17.36
N GLU A 164 9.63 -19.15 17.75
CA GLU A 164 10.10 -20.05 18.82
C GLU A 164 9.39 -19.78 20.15
N ALA A 165 9.19 -18.50 20.51
CA ALA A 165 8.47 -18.14 21.72
C ALA A 165 6.98 -18.55 21.67
N VAL A 166 6.32 -18.41 20.51
CA VAL A 166 4.93 -18.88 20.32
C VAL A 166 4.84 -20.39 20.45
N LYS A 167 5.77 -21.14 19.85
CA LYS A 167 5.84 -22.60 19.96
C LYS A 167 6.06 -23.05 21.40
N GLU A 168 6.96 -22.39 22.15
CA GLU A 168 7.21 -22.69 23.57
C GLU A 168 5.94 -22.51 24.42
N VAL A 169 5.21 -21.40 24.20
CA VAL A 169 4.00 -21.09 24.99
C VAL A 169 2.84 -22.02 24.63
N THR A 170 2.67 -22.36 23.34
CA THR A 170 1.54 -23.14 22.84
C THR A 170 1.80 -24.65 22.88
N GLY A 171 3.05 -25.07 22.79
CA GLY A 171 3.44 -26.45 22.58
C GLY A 171 3.21 -26.94 21.13
N ALA A 172 2.89 -26.04 20.20
CA ALA A 172 2.76 -26.37 18.80
C ALA A 172 4.14 -26.66 18.17
N GLU A 173 4.18 -27.61 17.22
CA GLU A 173 5.40 -27.91 16.46
C GLU A 173 5.59 -26.95 15.30
N GLU A 174 4.48 -26.44 14.75
CA GLU A 174 4.43 -25.57 13.58
C GLU A 174 3.44 -24.42 13.79
N VAL A 175 3.59 -23.38 12.97
CA VAL A 175 2.75 -22.18 12.96
C VAL A 175 2.26 -21.88 11.53
N ALA A 176 1.18 -21.10 11.43
CA ALA A 176 0.82 -20.38 10.21
C ALA A 176 1.36 -18.95 10.27
N LEU A 177 1.75 -18.39 9.13
CA LEU A 177 2.15 -16.98 8.99
C LEU A 177 1.14 -16.24 8.12
N LEU A 178 0.61 -15.11 8.60
CA LEU A 178 -0.18 -14.18 7.79
C LEU A 178 0.62 -12.90 7.56
N GLY A 179 1.15 -12.72 6.36
CA GLY A 179 1.88 -11.51 5.96
C GLY A 179 0.95 -10.50 5.27
N ARG A 180 0.72 -9.34 5.87
CA ARG A 180 -0.07 -8.27 5.27
C ARG A 180 0.80 -7.14 4.76
N CYS A 181 0.54 -6.64 3.52
CA CYS A 181 1.24 -5.49 2.96
C CYS A 181 2.77 -5.68 3.07
N LEU A 182 3.48 -4.74 3.71
CA LEU A 182 4.92 -4.83 4.01
C LEU A 182 5.27 -6.01 4.91
N GLY A 183 4.35 -6.52 5.76
CA GLY A 183 4.56 -7.73 6.55
C GLY A 183 4.82 -8.98 5.69
N ALA A 184 4.30 -9.01 4.46
CA ALA A 184 4.58 -10.06 3.50
C ALA A 184 6.08 -10.09 3.09
N ASN A 185 6.77 -8.95 3.10
CA ASN A 185 8.21 -8.86 2.81
C ASN A 185 9.04 -9.46 3.95
N ILE A 186 8.55 -9.34 5.21
CA ILE A 186 9.18 -9.98 6.36
C ILE A 186 8.99 -11.50 6.31
N VAL A 187 7.77 -11.96 5.95
CA VAL A 187 7.51 -13.38 5.73
C VAL A 187 8.40 -13.92 4.60
N ALA A 188 8.53 -13.18 3.47
CA ALA A 188 9.43 -13.57 2.38
C ALA A 188 10.90 -13.69 2.83
N ALA A 189 11.38 -12.71 3.61
CA ALA A 189 12.72 -12.76 4.17
C ALA A 189 12.89 -13.96 5.13
N TYR A 190 11.89 -14.26 5.96
CA TYR A 190 11.91 -15.43 6.82
C TYR A 190 11.97 -16.75 6.02
N MET A 191 11.09 -16.89 5.03
CA MET A 191 11.03 -18.10 4.20
C MET A 191 12.32 -18.36 3.44
N THR A 192 13.00 -17.30 2.97
CA THR A 192 14.28 -17.44 2.26
C THR A 192 15.48 -17.61 3.19
N LYS A 193 15.48 -16.98 4.38
CA LYS A 193 16.59 -17.01 5.32
C LYS A 193 16.61 -18.25 6.19
N TYR A 194 15.44 -18.67 6.69
CA TYR A 194 15.23 -19.80 7.60
C TYR A 194 14.65 -21.03 6.89
N ASP A 195 14.51 -20.98 5.58
CA ASP A 195 13.98 -22.07 4.78
C ASP A 195 12.56 -22.53 5.21
N GLY A 196 11.75 -21.59 5.73
CA GLY A 196 10.40 -21.87 6.24
C GLY A 196 10.37 -22.83 7.43
N GLU A 197 11.42 -22.83 8.26
CA GLU A 197 11.48 -23.67 9.45
C GLU A 197 10.24 -23.43 10.34
N HIS A 198 9.58 -24.52 10.78
CA HIS A 198 8.36 -24.50 11.61
C HIS A 198 7.12 -23.88 10.96
N VAL A 199 7.08 -23.66 9.66
CA VAL A 199 5.93 -23.10 8.97
C VAL A 199 5.14 -24.18 8.24
N ARG A 200 3.88 -24.39 8.62
CA ARG A 200 2.93 -25.24 7.90
C ARG A 200 2.30 -24.49 6.74
N GLU A 201 1.98 -23.20 6.96
CA GLU A 201 1.26 -22.40 5.99
C GLU A 201 1.68 -20.94 5.99
N CYS A 202 1.73 -20.34 4.78
CA CYS A 202 1.88 -18.91 4.55
C CYS A 202 0.64 -18.33 3.87
N ILE A 203 0.02 -17.36 4.49
CA ILE A 203 -1.09 -16.59 3.92
C ILE A 203 -0.59 -15.18 3.62
N PHE A 204 -0.79 -14.72 2.40
CA PHE A 204 -0.48 -13.35 1.98
C PHE A 204 -1.77 -12.56 1.78
N TYR A 205 -1.83 -11.36 2.37
CA TYR A 205 -2.99 -10.50 2.27
C TYR A 205 -2.60 -9.10 1.82
N ALA A 206 -3.12 -8.66 0.68
CA ALA A 206 -2.75 -7.39 0.06
C ALA A 206 -1.21 -7.21 0.04
N SER A 207 -0.52 -8.22 -0.44
CA SER A 207 0.94 -8.38 -0.34
C SER A 207 1.70 -7.30 -1.11
N ALA A 208 2.77 -6.78 -0.52
CA ALA A 208 3.78 -5.96 -1.19
C ALA A 208 5.08 -6.73 -1.47
N SER A 209 5.09 -8.06 -1.26
CA SER A 209 6.32 -8.86 -1.36
C SER A 209 6.94 -8.87 -2.76
N HIS A 210 6.15 -8.72 -3.82
CA HIS A 210 6.65 -8.61 -5.20
C HIS A 210 6.86 -7.17 -5.66
N GLY A 211 6.70 -6.21 -4.78
CA GLY A 211 6.89 -4.79 -5.03
C GLY A 211 5.59 -4.00 -5.10
N ALA A 212 5.74 -2.68 -5.17
CA ALA A 212 4.67 -1.73 -5.39
C ALA A 212 5.21 -0.58 -6.26
N ALA A 213 4.52 -0.25 -7.36
CA ALA A 213 4.96 0.80 -8.29
C ALA A 213 5.10 2.16 -7.60
N MET A 214 4.31 2.41 -6.58
CA MET A 214 4.40 3.63 -5.79
C MET A 214 5.80 3.82 -5.19
N ALA A 215 6.43 2.78 -4.64
CA ALA A 215 7.81 2.84 -4.13
C ALA A 215 8.82 2.81 -5.29
N SER A 216 8.70 1.83 -6.20
CA SER A 216 9.59 1.66 -7.35
C SER A 216 9.71 2.91 -8.21
N LYS A 217 8.58 3.45 -8.67
CA LYS A 217 8.59 4.58 -9.60
C LYS A 217 9.01 5.89 -8.93
N ALA A 218 8.69 6.09 -7.65
CA ALA A 218 9.19 7.23 -6.90
C ALA A 218 10.72 7.20 -6.76
N PHE A 219 11.27 6.04 -6.39
CA PHE A 219 12.72 5.88 -6.21
C PHE A 219 13.47 5.95 -7.56
N CYS A 220 12.84 5.53 -8.65
CA CYS A 220 13.36 5.73 -10.01
C CYS A 220 13.24 7.16 -10.54
N GLY A 221 12.65 8.09 -9.78
CA GLY A 221 12.35 9.44 -10.26
C GLY A 221 11.30 9.48 -11.37
N GLU A 222 10.50 8.43 -11.53
CA GLU A 222 9.48 8.30 -12.58
C GLU A 222 8.11 8.83 -12.15
N LEU A 223 8.08 9.95 -11.41
CA LEU A 223 6.83 10.59 -11.06
C LEU A 223 6.18 11.20 -12.30
N TYR A 224 4.88 10.94 -12.47
CA TYR A 224 4.13 11.44 -13.61
C TYR A 224 2.64 11.55 -13.24
N LEU A 225 2.03 12.69 -13.52
CA LEU A 225 0.62 12.93 -13.27
C LEU A 225 -0.19 12.69 -14.54
N GLU A 226 -1.20 11.83 -14.46
CA GLU A 226 -2.21 11.63 -15.49
C GLU A 226 -3.58 12.10 -15.00
N SER A 227 -4.22 12.93 -15.79
CA SER A 227 -5.48 13.57 -15.43
C SER A 227 -6.61 12.57 -15.16
N THR A 228 -6.70 11.50 -15.98
CA THR A 228 -7.68 10.41 -15.80
C THR A 228 -7.44 9.62 -14.52
N GLY A 229 -6.17 9.35 -14.19
CA GLY A 229 -5.80 8.71 -12.92
C GLY A 229 -6.18 9.56 -11.71
N ILE A 230 -5.96 10.88 -11.77
CA ILE A 230 -6.35 11.82 -10.71
C ILE A 230 -7.88 11.87 -10.58
N GLU A 231 -8.62 11.93 -11.69
CA GLU A 231 -10.09 11.91 -11.66
C GLU A 231 -10.59 10.66 -10.95
N ARG A 232 -10.15 9.45 -11.35
CA ARG A 232 -10.57 8.18 -10.76
C ARG A 232 -10.18 8.09 -9.28
N TYR A 233 -8.97 8.52 -8.94
CA TYR A 233 -8.46 8.45 -7.57
C TYR A 233 -9.27 9.29 -6.59
N VAL A 234 -9.71 10.49 -6.99
CA VAL A 234 -10.56 11.36 -6.16
C VAL A 234 -11.90 10.72 -5.85
N TYR A 235 -12.44 9.86 -6.72
CA TYR A 235 -13.65 9.08 -6.45
C TYR A 235 -13.41 7.86 -5.56
N ASP A 236 -12.17 7.43 -5.40
CA ASP A 236 -11.82 6.22 -4.65
C ASP A 236 -11.38 6.51 -3.21
N ILE A 237 -10.84 7.71 -2.96
CA ILE A 237 -10.45 8.13 -1.63
C ILE A 237 -11.52 9.03 -1.04
N GLU A 238 -11.87 8.79 0.21
CA GLU A 238 -12.76 9.66 0.98
C GLU A 238 -11.92 10.76 1.64
N LEU A 239 -11.69 11.86 0.89
CA LEU A 239 -10.82 12.98 1.33
C LEU A 239 -11.42 13.75 2.50
N PHE A 240 -12.76 13.81 2.61
CA PHE A 240 -13.47 14.64 3.57
C PHE A 240 -14.57 13.86 4.27
N GLU A 241 -14.73 14.05 5.57
CA GLU A 241 -15.87 13.53 6.33
C GLU A 241 -17.20 14.20 5.90
N ASP A 242 -17.14 15.43 5.39
CA ASP A 242 -18.33 16.16 4.88
C ASP A 242 -18.64 15.70 3.45
N ALA A 243 -19.67 14.88 3.30
CA ALA A 243 -20.13 14.37 2.02
C ALA A 243 -20.48 15.47 0.99
N THR A 244 -20.83 16.69 1.43
CA THR A 244 -21.11 17.80 0.52
C THR A 244 -19.81 18.38 -0.05
N LEU A 245 -18.79 18.48 0.77
CA LEU A 245 -17.46 18.93 0.35
C LEU A 245 -16.81 17.87 -0.56
N GLU A 246 -16.91 16.58 -0.20
CA GLU A 246 -16.47 15.47 -1.03
C GLU A 246 -17.08 15.54 -2.43
N GLN A 247 -18.41 15.58 -2.52
CA GLN A 247 -19.12 15.70 -3.79
C GLN A 247 -18.75 16.97 -4.59
N LEU A 248 -18.44 18.07 -3.89
CA LEU A 248 -17.99 19.30 -4.56
C LEU A 248 -16.64 19.10 -5.26
N ILE A 249 -15.69 18.47 -4.58
CA ILE A 249 -14.34 18.24 -5.11
C ILE A 249 -14.38 17.21 -6.25
N GLU A 250 -15.06 16.07 -6.08
CA GLU A 250 -15.29 15.09 -7.14
C GLU A 250 -15.84 15.77 -8.42
N SER A 251 -16.90 16.55 -8.23
CA SER A 251 -17.55 17.25 -9.34
C SER A 251 -16.64 18.27 -10.01
N LEU A 252 -15.85 19.01 -9.23
CA LEU A 252 -14.88 19.99 -9.75
C LEU A 252 -13.80 19.30 -10.58
N VAL A 253 -13.24 18.20 -10.09
CA VAL A 253 -12.21 17.44 -10.79
C VAL A 253 -12.75 16.88 -12.11
N THR A 254 -13.97 16.30 -12.10
CA THR A 254 -14.63 15.84 -13.34
C THR A 254 -14.86 16.98 -14.31
N LEU A 255 -15.33 18.15 -13.86
CA LEU A 255 -15.52 19.31 -14.75
C LEU A 255 -14.21 19.78 -15.36
N LEU A 256 -13.13 19.82 -14.58
CA LEU A 256 -11.79 20.14 -15.07
C LEU A 256 -11.30 19.11 -16.09
N GLN A 257 -11.54 17.82 -15.85
CA GLN A 257 -11.18 16.74 -16.77
C GLN A 257 -11.95 16.85 -18.09
N LYS A 258 -13.27 16.99 -18.03
CA LYS A 258 -14.14 17.08 -19.24
C LYS A 258 -13.92 18.39 -20.04
N THR A 259 -13.21 19.37 -19.47
CA THR A 259 -12.85 20.64 -20.15
C THR A 259 -11.35 20.74 -20.47
N TYR A 260 -10.59 19.65 -20.37
CA TYR A 260 -9.14 19.60 -20.57
C TYR A 260 -8.32 20.48 -19.61
N GLY A 261 -8.93 21.06 -18.59
CA GLY A 261 -8.23 21.88 -17.59
C GLY A 261 -7.25 21.08 -16.76
N LEU A 262 -7.65 19.87 -16.37
CA LEU A 262 -6.79 18.95 -15.61
C LEU A 262 -5.63 18.43 -16.48
N ASP A 263 -5.89 18.12 -17.77
CA ASP A 263 -4.84 17.70 -18.73
C ASP A 263 -3.75 18.77 -18.87
N ILE A 264 -4.16 20.04 -19.01
CA ILE A 264 -3.23 21.17 -19.13
C ILE A 264 -2.40 21.32 -17.83
N ALA A 265 -3.03 21.18 -16.67
CA ALA A 265 -2.34 21.25 -15.38
C ALA A 265 -1.31 20.13 -15.22
N CYS A 266 -1.70 18.88 -15.50
CA CYS A 266 -0.80 17.72 -15.45
C CYS A 266 0.35 17.87 -16.45
N TRP A 267 0.07 18.28 -17.68
CA TRP A 267 1.08 18.55 -18.68
C TRP A 267 2.12 19.58 -18.20
N ALA A 268 1.67 20.69 -17.62
CA ALA A 268 2.56 21.73 -17.13
C ALA A 268 3.47 21.23 -16.00
N VAL A 269 2.91 20.49 -15.02
CA VAL A 269 3.68 19.91 -13.92
C VAL A 269 4.69 18.89 -14.42
N ASN A 270 4.27 17.97 -15.29
CA ASN A 270 5.14 16.93 -15.83
C ASN A 270 6.31 17.50 -16.64
N ASN A 271 6.08 18.59 -17.40
CA ASN A 271 7.17 19.23 -18.14
C ASN A 271 8.19 19.90 -17.22
N VAL A 272 7.76 20.53 -16.13
CA VAL A 272 8.67 21.11 -15.15
C VAL A 272 9.44 19.98 -14.43
N TYR A 273 8.73 18.99 -13.93
CA TYR A 273 9.31 17.88 -13.19
C TYR A 273 10.43 17.16 -13.97
N LYS A 274 10.19 16.88 -15.22
CA LYS A 274 11.17 16.25 -16.14
C LYS A 274 12.54 16.95 -16.15
N ASP A 275 12.54 18.26 -16.00
CA ASP A 275 13.77 19.07 -16.07
C ASP A 275 14.46 19.21 -14.70
N ILE A 276 13.75 18.98 -13.60
CA ILE A 276 14.25 19.23 -12.23
C ILE A 276 14.26 18.01 -11.30
N TYR A 277 13.84 16.83 -11.76
CA TYR A 277 13.67 15.66 -10.87
C TYR A 277 14.94 15.27 -10.12
N LEU A 278 16.12 15.37 -10.74
CA LEU A 278 17.40 15.10 -10.08
C LEU A 278 17.78 16.15 -9.02
N ASN A 279 17.20 17.34 -9.07
CA ASN A 279 17.38 18.36 -8.03
C ASN A 279 16.37 18.22 -6.87
N ILE A 280 15.37 17.33 -7.01
CA ILE A 280 14.29 17.12 -6.03
C ILE A 280 14.39 15.73 -5.41
N ILE A 281 14.41 14.69 -6.24
CA ILE A 281 14.24 13.30 -5.78
C ILE A 281 15.42 12.84 -4.92
N PRO A 282 16.70 12.90 -5.36
CA PRO A 282 17.81 12.47 -4.55
C PRO A 282 17.88 13.20 -3.19
N PRO A 283 17.91 14.56 -3.13
CA PRO A 283 18.07 15.24 -1.86
C PRO A 283 16.88 15.08 -0.90
N ILE A 284 15.65 14.87 -1.41
CA ILE A 284 14.50 14.63 -0.54
C ILE A 284 14.46 13.17 -0.09
N LEU A 285 14.62 12.21 -1.01
CA LEU A 285 14.50 10.79 -0.67
C LEU A 285 15.64 10.33 0.23
N SER A 286 16.90 10.77 0.00
CA SER A 286 18.04 10.41 0.84
C SER A 286 17.92 10.88 2.30
N GLU A 287 17.06 11.88 2.55
CA GLU A 287 16.76 12.39 3.89
C GLU A 287 15.42 11.90 4.46
N THR A 288 14.68 11.09 3.69
CA THR A 288 13.34 10.60 4.07
C THR A 288 13.22 9.10 3.83
N PHE A 289 12.37 8.68 2.91
CA PHE A 289 11.98 7.28 2.66
C PHE A 289 13.13 6.38 2.21
N ALA A 290 14.15 6.93 1.54
CA ALA A 290 15.29 6.14 1.10
C ALA A 290 16.19 5.68 2.25
N THR A 291 16.05 6.27 3.45
CA THR A 291 16.72 5.75 4.65
C THR A 291 16.06 4.50 5.23
N PHE A 292 14.91 4.05 4.67
CA PHE A 292 14.14 2.91 5.18
C PHE A 292 14.35 1.65 4.33
N PRO A 293 15.21 0.69 4.72
CA PRO A 293 15.34 -0.59 4.02
C PRO A 293 14.01 -1.31 3.84
N GLY A 294 13.06 -1.16 4.79
CA GLY A 294 11.73 -1.69 4.65
C GLY A 294 10.98 -1.19 3.41
N TYR A 295 11.11 0.09 3.05
CA TYR A 295 10.52 0.64 1.82
C TYR A 295 11.23 0.14 0.55
N TRP A 296 12.54 -0.01 0.61
CA TRP A 296 13.31 -0.59 -0.49
C TRP A 296 12.89 -2.02 -0.81
N SER A 297 12.42 -2.77 0.18
CA SER A 297 11.90 -4.11 -0.05
C SER A 297 10.66 -4.15 -0.96
N MET A 298 9.98 -3.01 -1.18
CA MET A 298 8.89 -2.85 -2.13
C MET A 298 9.33 -2.39 -3.52
N VAL A 299 10.62 -2.12 -3.74
CA VAL A 299 11.16 -1.83 -5.07
C VAL A 299 11.18 -3.12 -5.88
N THR A 300 10.63 -3.10 -7.10
CA THR A 300 10.59 -4.27 -7.98
C THR A 300 11.98 -4.67 -8.45
N GLU A 301 12.14 -5.93 -8.87
CA GLU A 301 13.41 -6.43 -9.40
C GLU A 301 13.92 -5.59 -10.57
N GLU A 302 13.04 -5.24 -11.51
CA GLU A 302 13.38 -4.49 -12.73
C GLU A 302 13.82 -3.03 -12.45
N ASP A 303 13.31 -2.43 -11.38
CA ASP A 303 13.58 -1.03 -11.04
C ASP A 303 14.76 -0.87 -10.07
N TYR A 304 15.25 -1.93 -9.45
CA TYR A 304 16.17 -1.88 -8.31
C TYR A 304 17.45 -1.11 -8.59
N GLU A 305 18.18 -1.44 -9.66
CA GLU A 305 19.44 -0.77 -10.00
C GLU A 305 19.21 0.70 -10.36
N LYS A 306 18.16 1.00 -11.12
CA LYS A 306 17.80 2.37 -11.47
C LYS A 306 17.42 3.20 -10.23
N ALA A 307 16.68 2.60 -9.29
CA ALA A 307 16.32 3.26 -8.05
C ALA A 307 17.58 3.65 -7.23
N LYS A 308 18.57 2.76 -7.13
CA LYS A 308 19.85 3.07 -6.48
C LYS A 308 20.57 4.22 -7.18
N ASP A 309 20.68 4.17 -8.52
CA ASP A 309 21.33 5.20 -9.31
C ASP A 309 20.69 6.59 -9.14
N VAL A 310 19.37 6.65 -9.00
CA VAL A 310 18.62 7.91 -8.82
C VAL A 310 18.69 8.40 -7.38
N VAL A 311 18.37 7.54 -6.41
CA VAL A 311 18.25 7.95 -5.00
C VAL A 311 19.59 8.40 -4.43
N PHE A 312 20.67 7.69 -4.74
CA PHE A 312 22.02 8.01 -4.25
C PHE A 312 22.82 8.88 -5.22
N TYR A 313 22.14 9.50 -6.21
CA TYR A 313 22.80 10.41 -7.15
C TYR A 313 23.43 11.61 -6.43
N GLY A 314 24.74 11.79 -6.60
CA GLY A 314 25.47 12.91 -6.01
C GLY A 314 25.90 12.69 -4.55
N ALA A 315 25.63 11.51 -3.96
CA ALA A 315 26.15 11.14 -2.64
C ALA A 315 27.70 11.09 -2.65
N GLU A 316 28.30 11.32 -1.50
CA GLU A 316 29.75 11.17 -1.33
C GLU A 316 30.16 9.69 -1.36
N ASP A 317 31.39 9.40 -1.79
CA ASP A 317 31.91 8.03 -1.88
C ASP A 317 31.90 7.37 -0.48
N GLY A 318 31.19 6.25 -0.35
CA GLY A 318 31.04 5.51 0.91
C GLY A 318 29.96 6.03 1.87
N GLU A 319 29.26 7.10 1.54
CA GLU A 319 28.26 7.72 2.42
C GLU A 319 27.10 6.77 2.81
N PHE A 320 26.66 5.91 1.88
CA PHE A 320 25.54 4.96 2.04
C PHE A 320 25.96 3.50 1.92
N ASP A 321 27.24 3.15 2.04
CA ASP A 321 27.73 1.78 1.84
C ASP A 321 27.03 0.76 2.75
N GLY A 322 26.80 1.11 4.01
CA GLY A 322 26.08 0.25 4.96
C GLY A 322 24.64 0.00 4.54
N MET A 323 23.94 1.06 4.12
CA MET A 323 22.57 0.96 3.58
C MET A 323 22.54 0.09 2.33
N ILE A 324 23.34 0.41 1.32
CA ILE A 324 23.40 -0.31 0.04
C ILE A 324 23.69 -1.79 0.27
N SER A 325 24.57 -2.12 1.21
CA SER A 325 24.87 -3.52 1.56
C SER A 325 23.64 -4.27 2.07
N LYS A 326 22.77 -3.64 2.89
CA LYS A 326 21.51 -4.22 3.36
C LYS A 326 20.52 -4.40 2.21
N LEU A 327 20.39 -3.37 1.37
CA LEU A 327 19.50 -3.39 0.22
C LEU A 327 19.88 -4.52 -0.76
N ASP A 328 21.17 -4.62 -1.12
CA ASP A 328 21.69 -5.67 -2.00
C ASP A 328 21.51 -7.06 -1.38
N ASN A 329 21.71 -7.19 -0.06
CA ASN A 329 21.48 -8.45 0.64
C ASN A 329 20.04 -8.90 0.55
N TYR A 330 19.05 -8.03 0.83
CA TYR A 330 17.63 -8.36 0.68
C TYR A 330 17.27 -8.68 -0.77
N HIS A 331 17.73 -7.84 -1.71
CA HIS A 331 17.46 -8.03 -3.12
C HIS A 331 17.94 -9.41 -3.62
N VAL A 332 19.21 -9.75 -3.36
CA VAL A 332 19.83 -11.00 -3.85
C VAL A 332 19.32 -12.23 -3.10
N ASN A 333 19.11 -12.14 -1.79
CA ASN A 333 18.81 -13.30 -0.96
C ASN A 333 17.31 -13.52 -0.69
N THR A 334 16.48 -12.49 -0.88
CA THR A 334 15.03 -12.61 -0.75
C THR A 334 14.33 -12.39 -2.08
N ARG A 335 14.42 -11.16 -2.65
CA ARG A 335 13.66 -10.78 -3.84
C ARG A 335 13.87 -11.76 -5.00
N LEU A 336 15.11 -12.06 -5.35
CA LEU A 336 15.43 -12.93 -6.49
C LEU A 336 15.24 -14.44 -6.22
N LYS A 337 14.94 -14.84 -4.98
CA LYS A 337 14.84 -16.26 -4.59
C LYS A 337 13.46 -16.66 -4.07
N MET A 338 12.59 -15.72 -3.73
CA MET A 338 11.36 -16.05 -3.01
C MET A 338 10.44 -16.97 -3.78
N ASP A 339 10.24 -16.77 -5.10
CA ASP A 339 9.35 -17.62 -5.91
C ASP A 339 9.86 -19.05 -6.03
N GLU A 340 11.17 -19.20 -6.25
CA GLU A 340 11.81 -20.53 -6.24
C GLU A 340 11.68 -21.19 -4.86
N THR A 341 11.88 -20.42 -3.78
CA THR A 341 11.72 -20.91 -2.41
C THR A 341 10.28 -21.34 -2.14
N TYR A 342 9.30 -20.53 -2.51
CA TYR A 342 7.88 -20.86 -2.33
C TYR A 342 7.47 -22.10 -3.11
N ALA A 343 7.85 -22.17 -4.39
CA ALA A 343 7.56 -23.35 -5.22
C ALA A 343 8.18 -24.63 -4.65
N ARG A 344 9.44 -24.57 -4.18
CA ARG A 344 10.13 -25.69 -3.55
C ARG A 344 9.46 -26.08 -2.23
N LYS A 345 9.18 -25.10 -1.36
CA LYS A 345 8.54 -25.36 -0.05
C LYS A 345 7.12 -25.90 -0.21
N SER A 346 6.39 -25.45 -1.21
CA SER A 346 5.07 -26.01 -1.54
C SER A 346 5.19 -27.48 -1.96
N ALA A 347 6.20 -27.84 -2.75
CA ALA A 347 6.46 -29.24 -3.10
C ALA A 347 6.92 -30.10 -1.89
N GLU A 348 7.44 -29.48 -0.84
CA GLU A 348 7.81 -30.11 0.44
C GLU A 348 6.63 -30.20 1.43
N GLY A 349 5.46 -29.59 1.11
CA GLY A 349 4.23 -29.70 1.89
C GLY A 349 3.85 -28.44 2.68
N VAL A 350 4.59 -27.34 2.52
CA VAL A 350 4.15 -26.04 3.06
C VAL A 350 3.03 -25.49 2.18
N GLU A 351 1.92 -25.08 2.77
CA GLU A 351 0.79 -24.50 2.04
C GLU A 351 0.99 -22.99 1.83
N PHE A 352 0.60 -22.52 0.65
CA PHE A 352 0.66 -21.08 0.30
C PHE A 352 -0.67 -20.60 -0.23
N SER A 353 -1.20 -19.57 0.41
CA SER A 353 -2.46 -18.95 0.05
C SER A 353 -2.28 -17.43 -0.11
N ASN A 354 -2.99 -16.85 -1.06
CA ASN A 354 -2.93 -15.42 -1.31
C ASN A 354 -4.35 -14.82 -1.44
N VAL A 355 -4.56 -13.68 -0.81
CA VAL A 355 -5.80 -12.90 -0.93
C VAL A 355 -5.43 -11.50 -1.41
N ALA A 356 -5.56 -11.28 -2.71
CA ALA A 356 -5.23 -10.03 -3.38
C ALA A 356 -6.48 -9.16 -3.56
N LYS A 357 -6.30 -7.85 -3.59
CA LYS A 357 -7.36 -6.86 -3.69
C LYS A 357 -7.25 -6.05 -4.98
N TYR A 358 -8.39 -5.59 -5.50
CA TYR A 358 -8.40 -4.74 -6.70
C TYR A 358 -9.68 -3.90 -6.84
N GLY A 359 -9.76 -3.12 -7.92
CA GLY A 359 -10.92 -2.28 -8.23
C GLY A 359 -10.82 -0.85 -7.71
N ARG A 360 -9.63 -0.46 -7.20
CA ARG A 360 -9.31 0.91 -6.81
C ARG A 360 -8.27 1.50 -7.76
N GLN A 361 -8.38 2.80 -8.01
CA GLN A 361 -7.36 3.52 -8.76
C GLN A 361 -6.06 3.55 -7.97
N ILE A 362 -4.97 3.11 -8.60
CA ILE A 362 -3.65 3.26 -8.00
C ILE A 362 -3.34 4.75 -7.77
N ILE A 363 -2.55 5.02 -6.73
CA ILE A 363 -2.02 6.36 -6.47
C ILE A 363 -1.46 6.96 -7.78
N PRO A 364 -2.01 8.09 -8.28
CA PRO A 364 -1.72 8.57 -9.64
C PRO A 364 -0.43 9.39 -9.72
N VAL A 365 0.69 8.80 -9.31
CA VAL A 365 2.02 9.44 -9.32
C VAL A 365 2.97 8.87 -10.37
N SER A 366 2.53 7.94 -11.20
CA SER A 366 3.34 7.34 -12.26
C SER A 366 2.55 7.19 -13.56
N LYS A 367 3.22 6.84 -14.65
CA LYS A 367 2.56 6.53 -15.95
C LYS A 367 1.74 5.25 -15.94
N ASN A 368 1.77 4.51 -14.85
CA ASN A 368 1.09 3.23 -14.70
C ASN A 368 -0.32 3.37 -14.12
N ASN A 369 -1.01 4.51 -14.35
CA ASN A 369 -2.33 4.79 -13.80
C ASN A 369 -3.45 3.89 -14.36
N ASP A 370 -3.18 3.15 -15.44
CA ASP A 370 -4.11 2.17 -16.01
C ASP A 370 -3.95 0.75 -15.44
N LEU A 371 -3.06 0.56 -14.45
CA LEU A 371 -2.91 -0.73 -13.80
C LEU A 371 -4.04 -0.99 -12.80
N ILE A 372 -4.56 -2.22 -12.84
CA ILE A 372 -5.53 -2.70 -11.84
C ILE A 372 -4.80 -2.84 -10.49
N SER A 373 -5.39 -2.28 -9.45
CA SER A 373 -4.79 -2.21 -8.11
C SER A 373 -5.83 -2.16 -6.98
N ASP A 374 -5.36 -2.20 -5.75
CA ASP A 374 -6.15 -1.92 -4.54
C ASP A 374 -6.01 -0.47 -4.04
N GLY A 375 -5.43 0.40 -4.88
CA GLY A 375 -5.08 1.79 -4.57
C GLY A 375 -3.61 1.98 -4.22
N THR A 376 -2.92 0.96 -3.74
CA THR A 376 -1.53 1.00 -3.29
C THR A 376 -0.63 0.02 -4.04
N CYS A 377 -1.05 -1.25 -4.14
CA CYS A 377 -0.32 -2.31 -4.83
C CYS A 377 -1.05 -2.75 -6.09
N GLU A 378 -0.31 -2.92 -7.17
CA GLU A 378 -0.81 -3.49 -8.41
C GLU A 378 -1.17 -4.95 -8.22
N ILE A 379 -2.24 -5.38 -8.87
CA ILE A 379 -2.75 -6.74 -8.74
C ILE A 379 -1.74 -7.80 -9.23
N ALA A 380 -0.96 -7.50 -10.26
CA ALA A 380 0.05 -8.42 -10.77
C ALA A 380 1.10 -8.75 -9.70
N GLN A 381 1.55 -7.75 -8.92
CA GLN A 381 2.50 -7.92 -7.84
C GLN A 381 1.84 -8.55 -6.60
N SER A 382 0.71 -8.01 -6.16
CA SER A 382 0.05 -8.46 -4.93
C SER A 382 -0.54 -9.87 -5.03
N SER A 383 -0.80 -10.36 -6.25
CA SER A 383 -1.29 -11.72 -6.52
C SER A 383 -0.19 -12.73 -6.89
N MET A 384 1.08 -12.33 -6.90
CA MET A 384 2.19 -13.17 -7.34
C MET A 384 2.03 -13.63 -8.80
N GLY A 385 1.63 -12.71 -9.69
CA GLY A 385 1.69 -12.91 -11.14
C GLY A 385 0.38 -13.04 -11.89
N ALA A 386 -0.79 -12.68 -11.33
CA ALA A 386 -2.03 -12.62 -12.13
C ALA A 386 -1.85 -11.68 -13.33
N THR A 387 -2.38 -12.08 -14.46
CA THR A 387 -2.43 -11.20 -15.64
C THR A 387 -3.65 -10.28 -15.56
N PRO A 388 -3.48 -8.95 -15.50
CA PRO A 388 -4.60 -8.00 -15.52
C PRO A 388 -4.90 -7.51 -16.94
N ALA A 389 -6.16 -7.10 -17.17
CA ALA A 389 -6.51 -6.14 -18.20
C ALA A 389 -6.10 -4.71 -17.78
N THR A 390 -6.45 -3.70 -18.56
CA THR A 390 -6.35 -2.29 -18.10
C THR A 390 -7.50 -1.96 -17.14
N VAL A 391 -7.35 -0.92 -16.33
CA VAL A 391 -8.28 -0.57 -15.23
C VAL A 391 -9.76 -0.43 -15.67
N GLU A 392 -10.02 0.09 -16.86
CA GLU A 392 -11.37 0.21 -17.42
C GLU A 392 -11.63 -0.79 -18.57
N GLY A 393 -10.64 -1.65 -18.84
CA GLY A 393 -10.69 -2.62 -19.93
C GLY A 393 -11.11 -4.01 -19.48
N THR A 394 -11.29 -4.88 -20.46
CA THR A 394 -11.50 -6.30 -20.29
C THR A 394 -10.66 -7.08 -21.29
N PHE A 395 -10.41 -8.34 -21.01
CA PHE A 395 -9.76 -9.21 -22.00
C PHE A 395 -10.56 -9.29 -23.30
N SER A 396 -9.84 -9.35 -24.42
CA SER A 396 -10.45 -9.54 -25.74
C SER A 396 -11.07 -10.94 -25.87
N ASP A 397 -12.02 -11.08 -26.79
CA ASP A 397 -12.61 -12.39 -27.10
C ASP A 397 -11.53 -13.40 -27.56
N GLU A 398 -10.50 -12.94 -28.29
CA GLU A 398 -9.38 -13.78 -28.69
C GLU A 398 -8.60 -14.33 -27.47
N TYR A 399 -8.34 -13.50 -26.46
CA TYR A 399 -7.71 -13.93 -25.20
C TYR A 399 -8.55 -14.99 -24.50
N ILE A 400 -9.87 -14.75 -24.39
CA ILE A 400 -10.81 -15.67 -23.74
C ILE A 400 -10.85 -17.02 -24.50
N GLU A 401 -10.93 -17.00 -25.84
CA GLU A 401 -10.92 -18.24 -26.63
C GLU A 401 -9.59 -19.01 -26.50
N LYS A 402 -8.47 -18.31 -26.42
CA LYS A 402 -7.17 -18.94 -26.14
C LYS A 402 -7.13 -19.59 -24.77
N ALA A 403 -7.65 -18.92 -23.73
CA ALA A 403 -7.76 -19.50 -22.39
C ALA A 403 -8.65 -20.75 -22.36
N LYS A 404 -9.77 -20.74 -23.10
CA LYS A 404 -10.63 -21.93 -23.26
C LYS A 404 -9.88 -23.08 -23.93
N ALA A 405 -9.16 -22.80 -25.00
CA ALA A 405 -8.37 -23.81 -25.72
C ALA A 405 -7.26 -24.43 -24.84
N ASN A 406 -6.69 -23.65 -23.94
CA ASN A 406 -5.67 -24.07 -22.98
C ASN A 406 -6.24 -24.73 -21.70
N GLY A 407 -7.57 -24.70 -21.49
CA GLY A 407 -8.22 -25.22 -20.28
C GLY A 407 -8.06 -24.32 -19.04
N THR A 408 -7.63 -23.05 -19.24
CA THR A 408 -7.39 -22.08 -18.15
C THR A 408 -8.53 -21.10 -17.94
N SER A 409 -9.61 -21.20 -18.73
CA SER A 409 -10.73 -20.24 -18.68
C SER A 409 -11.44 -20.18 -17.31
N LYS A 410 -11.31 -21.22 -16.47
CA LYS A 410 -11.84 -21.23 -15.10
C LYS A 410 -11.18 -20.19 -14.18
N TYR A 411 -9.98 -19.74 -14.54
CA TYR A 411 -9.23 -18.73 -13.80
C TYR A 411 -9.46 -17.29 -14.27
N ILE A 412 -10.29 -17.08 -15.29
CA ILE A 412 -10.66 -15.74 -15.73
C ILE A 412 -11.81 -15.23 -14.87
N SER A 413 -11.64 -14.01 -14.34
CA SER A 413 -12.66 -13.36 -13.53
C SER A 413 -13.97 -13.15 -14.31
N PRO A 414 -15.14 -13.21 -13.65
CA PRO A 414 -16.43 -12.96 -14.29
C PRO A 414 -16.50 -11.60 -15.02
N ASP A 415 -15.84 -10.57 -14.48
CA ASP A 415 -15.73 -9.23 -15.08
C ASP A 415 -14.67 -9.15 -16.21
N LYS A 416 -13.96 -10.26 -16.50
CA LYS A 416 -12.93 -10.37 -17.52
C LYS A 416 -11.73 -9.40 -17.34
N GLN A 417 -11.46 -9.02 -16.12
CA GLN A 417 -10.35 -8.11 -15.82
C GLN A 417 -9.09 -8.83 -15.35
N LEU A 418 -9.21 -10.05 -14.81
CA LEU A 418 -8.10 -10.82 -14.25
C LEU A 418 -8.06 -12.24 -14.80
N ASP A 419 -6.85 -12.76 -14.99
CA ASP A 419 -6.53 -14.17 -15.26
C ASP A 419 -5.59 -14.68 -14.15
N ALA A 420 -6.13 -15.48 -13.25
CA ALA A 420 -5.39 -16.07 -12.14
C ALA A 420 -4.51 -17.26 -12.57
N SER A 421 -4.65 -17.78 -13.79
CA SER A 421 -3.87 -18.95 -14.26
C SER A 421 -2.37 -18.69 -14.33
N THR A 422 -1.95 -17.42 -14.28
CA THR A 422 -0.55 -16.99 -14.31
C THR A 422 0.04 -16.71 -12.92
N CYS A 423 -0.76 -16.83 -11.85
CA CYS A 423 -0.26 -16.73 -10.47
C CYS A 423 0.67 -17.89 -10.14
N LEU A 424 1.56 -17.66 -9.18
CA LEU A 424 2.41 -18.72 -8.64
C LEU A 424 1.58 -19.86 -8.03
N PHE A 425 0.46 -19.52 -7.36
CA PHE A 425 -0.48 -20.46 -6.74
C PHE A 425 -1.92 -20.20 -7.20
N PRO A 426 -2.29 -20.56 -8.44
CA PRO A 426 -3.58 -20.16 -9.01
C PRO A 426 -4.79 -20.78 -8.30
N ASP A 427 -4.67 -21.98 -7.71
CA ASP A 427 -5.76 -22.66 -7.02
C ASP A 427 -5.97 -22.18 -5.56
N SER A 428 -5.02 -21.44 -5.00
CA SER A 428 -5.08 -20.86 -3.65
C SER A 428 -4.89 -19.33 -3.61
N THR A 429 -5.24 -18.66 -4.73
CA THR A 429 -5.25 -17.19 -4.82
C THR A 429 -6.69 -16.69 -4.98
N TRP A 430 -7.17 -15.93 -4.00
CA TRP A 430 -8.47 -15.23 -4.00
C TRP A 430 -8.31 -13.78 -4.39
N PHE A 431 -9.33 -13.23 -5.01
CA PHE A 431 -9.36 -11.83 -5.44
C PHE A 431 -10.61 -11.13 -4.92
N ILE A 432 -10.44 -9.96 -4.29
CA ILE A 432 -11.55 -9.16 -3.77
C ILE A 432 -11.57 -7.82 -4.49
N LYS A 433 -12.67 -7.57 -5.21
CA LYS A 433 -12.90 -6.31 -5.93
C LYS A 433 -13.48 -5.23 -5.02
N ASP A 434 -13.16 -3.95 -5.31
CA ASP A 434 -13.68 -2.72 -4.68
C ASP A 434 -13.35 -2.50 -3.21
N ILE A 435 -12.31 -3.13 -2.74
CA ILE A 435 -11.79 -2.93 -1.40
C ILE A 435 -10.45 -2.20 -1.47
N ASP A 436 -10.25 -1.18 -0.64
CA ASP A 436 -8.96 -0.48 -0.58
C ASP A 436 -7.89 -1.30 0.16
N HIS A 437 -6.62 -0.90 -0.05
CA HIS A 437 -5.45 -1.59 0.52
C HIS A 437 -5.51 -1.70 2.04
N ALA A 438 -5.90 -0.63 2.72
CA ALA A 438 -5.86 -0.55 4.18
C ALA A 438 -7.00 -1.31 4.85
N HIS A 439 -8.15 -1.48 4.17
CA HIS A 439 -9.33 -2.06 4.79
C HIS A 439 -9.19 -3.57 5.04
N PHE A 440 -9.59 -4.01 6.22
CA PHE A 440 -9.58 -5.39 6.66
C PHE A 440 -10.95 -5.73 7.26
N PRO A 441 -11.93 -6.16 6.43
CA PRO A 441 -13.25 -6.49 6.93
C PRO A 441 -13.20 -7.77 7.77
N ASP A 442 -13.92 -7.79 8.90
CA ASP A 442 -13.98 -8.95 9.80
C ASP A 442 -14.38 -10.23 9.09
N TYR A 443 -15.22 -10.12 8.08
CA TYR A 443 -15.72 -11.27 7.31
C TYR A 443 -14.61 -12.03 6.56
N ILE A 444 -13.47 -11.38 6.23
CA ILE A 444 -12.36 -12.02 5.52
C ILE A 444 -11.63 -13.06 6.40
N GLU A 445 -11.73 -12.91 7.72
CA GLU A 445 -11.14 -13.86 8.66
C GLU A 445 -11.70 -15.28 8.46
N LYS A 446 -12.96 -15.40 8.01
CA LYS A 446 -13.54 -16.70 7.68
C LYS A 446 -12.83 -17.42 6.54
N ILE A 447 -12.27 -16.68 5.59
CA ILE A 447 -11.43 -17.28 4.52
C ILE A 447 -10.17 -17.86 5.16
N PHE A 448 -9.49 -17.09 6.02
CA PHE A 448 -8.28 -17.55 6.71
C PHE A 448 -8.53 -18.74 7.62
N VAL A 449 -9.66 -18.76 8.33
CA VAL A 449 -10.08 -19.92 9.14
C VAL A 449 -10.26 -21.18 8.30
N ASN A 450 -10.87 -21.08 7.10
CA ASN A 450 -11.00 -22.22 6.19
C ASN A 450 -9.63 -22.66 5.67
N ILE A 451 -8.78 -21.72 5.25
CA ILE A 451 -7.43 -21.98 4.76
C ILE A 451 -6.64 -22.77 5.83
N ILE A 452 -6.65 -22.33 7.08
CA ILE A 452 -5.84 -22.93 8.14
C ILE A 452 -6.38 -24.30 8.60
N ASN A 453 -7.71 -24.46 8.69
CA ASN A 453 -8.33 -25.64 9.26
C ASN A 453 -8.57 -26.78 8.26
N ILE A 454 -8.44 -26.52 6.95
CA ILE A 454 -8.73 -27.49 5.89
C ILE A 454 -7.48 -27.69 5.03
N ASP A 455 -6.76 -28.78 5.24
CA ASP A 455 -5.56 -29.11 4.46
C ASP A 455 -5.85 -29.08 2.96
N GLY A 456 -5.01 -28.35 2.21
CA GLY A 456 -5.14 -28.21 0.77
C GLY A 456 -6.37 -27.42 0.31
N PHE A 457 -6.90 -26.50 1.13
CA PHE A 457 -8.06 -25.69 0.79
C PHE A 457 -7.82 -24.82 -0.44
N THR A 458 -8.75 -24.90 -1.39
CA THR A 458 -8.66 -24.17 -2.67
C THR A 458 -9.85 -23.25 -2.93
N VAL A 459 -9.71 -22.40 -3.93
CA VAL A 459 -10.76 -21.48 -4.41
C VAL A 459 -12.01 -22.22 -4.95
N PHE A 460 -11.96 -23.54 -5.07
CA PHE A 460 -13.05 -24.39 -5.60
C PHE A 460 -13.82 -25.15 -4.52
N ASP A 461 -13.35 -25.14 -3.27
CA ASP A 461 -13.90 -26.00 -2.21
C ASP A 461 -15.10 -25.39 -1.47
N ASN A 462 -15.19 -24.05 -1.43
CA ASN A 462 -16.28 -23.38 -0.74
C ASN A 462 -17.00 -22.37 -1.67
N PRO A 463 -18.28 -22.58 -2.00
CA PRO A 463 -19.05 -21.69 -2.87
C PRO A 463 -19.31 -20.31 -2.27
N ASP A 464 -19.18 -20.13 -0.96
CA ASP A 464 -19.29 -18.82 -0.31
C ASP A 464 -17.99 -17.99 -0.49
N PHE A 465 -16.88 -18.67 -0.76
CA PHE A 465 -15.57 -18.08 -0.98
C PHE A 465 -14.94 -18.57 -2.30
N PRO A 466 -15.59 -18.36 -3.46
CA PRO A 466 -14.97 -18.67 -4.75
C PRO A 466 -13.79 -17.74 -5.01
N GLN A 467 -13.01 -18.04 -6.06
CA GLN A 467 -11.80 -17.28 -6.43
C GLN A 467 -12.02 -15.76 -6.54
N TYR A 468 -13.19 -15.32 -7.00
CA TYR A 468 -13.51 -13.92 -7.24
C TYR A 468 -14.67 -13.46 -6.36
N LEU A 469 -14.39 -12.45 -5.56
CA LEU A 469 -15.27 -11.85 -4.58
C LEU A 469 -15.41 -10.34 -4.84
N VAL A 470 -16.47 -9.74 -4.33
CA VAL A 470 -16.70 -8.30 -4.33
C VAL A 470 -16.97 -7.84 -2.91
N TYR A 471 -16.36 -6.73 -2.51
CA TYR A 471 -16.62 -6.09 -1.24
C TYR A 471 -17.93 -5.30 -1.29
N ASP A 472 -18.86 -5.60 -0.38
CA ASP A 472 -20.09 -4.83 -0.16
C ASP A 472 -19.89 -3.86 1.00
N LYS A 473 -19.63 -2.60 0.67
CA LYS A 473 -19.43 -1.52 1.65
C LYS A 473 -20.66 -1.33 2.57
N SER A 474 -21.86 -1.64 2.10
CA SER A 474 -23.09 -1.42 2.89
C SER A 474 -23.25 -2.38 4.06
N THR A 475 -22.63 -3.55 3.97
CA THR A 475 -22.69 -4.63 4.97
C THR A 475 -21.34 -4.94 5.59
N ASP A 476 -20.27 -4.29 5.12
CA ASP A 476 -18.87 -4.59 5.47
C ASP A 476 -18.51 -6.08 5.29
N THR A 477 -19.00 -6.68 4.19
CA THR A 477 -18.76 -8.10 3.89
C THR A 477 -18.19 -8.29 2.50
N VAL A 478 -17.67 -9.49 2.24
CA VAL A 478 -17.30 -9.93 0.90
C VAL A 478 -18.30 -10.98 0.41
N VAL A 479 -18.69 -10.90 -0.85
CA VAL A 479 -19.67 -11.80 -1.47
C VAL A 479 -19.14 -12.34 -2.79
N PRO A 480 -19.59 -13.51 -3.26
CA PRO A 480 -19.23 -14.01 -4.58
C PRO A 480 -19.52 -13.00 -5.69
N MET A 481 -18.57 -12.87 -6.64
CA MET A 481 -18.76 -12.03 -7.82
C MET A 481 -19.78 -12.63 -8.77
N THR A 482 -20.73 -11.81 -9.20
CA THR A 482 -21.81 -12.18 -10.10
C THR A 482 -22.07 -11.09 -11.14
N ASP A 483 -22.85 -11.39 -12.19
CA ASP A 483 -23.25 -10.38 -13.19
C ASP A 483 -23.95 -9.14 -12.58
N ALA A 484 -24.54 -9.27 -11.39
CA ALA A 484 -25.24 -8.18 -10.73
C ALA A 484 -24.32 -7.21 -9.97
N ASN A 485 -23.16 -7.67 -9.52
CA ASN A 485 -22.25 -6.90 -8.66
C ASN A 485 -20.82 -6.70 -9.23
N MET A 486 -20.49 -7.28 -10.40
CA MET A 486 -19.14 -7.21 -10.97
C MET A 486 -18.79 -5.86 -11.60
N ASN A 487 -19.80 -5.06 -11.99
CA ASN A 487 -19.54 -3.79 -12.69
C ASN A 487 -19.52 -2.60 -11.73
N THR A 488 -18.40 -2.37 -11.13
CA THR A 488 -18.18 -1.34 -10.11
C THR A 488 -17.41 -0.12 -10.63
N ASN A 489 -16.80 -0.22 -11.81
CA ASN A 489 -16.11 0.91 -12.48
C ASN A 489 -17.09 2.04 -12.89
N ALA A 490 -18.40 1.79 -12.86
CA ALA A 490 -19.43 2.81 -13.13
C ALA A 490 -19.35 4.04 -12.21
N LYS A 491 -18.70 3.94 -11.04
CA LYS A 491 -18.46 5.07 -10.14
C LYS A 491 -17.65 6.19 -10.78
N TRP A 492 -16.77 5.86 -11.74
CA TRP A 492 -15.90 6.81 -12.45
C TRP A 492 -16.54 7.39 -13.72
N ASP A 493 -17.60 6.76 -14.25
CA ASP A 493 -18.29 7.24 -15.47
C ASP A 493 -19.32 8.32 -15.14
N VAL A 494 -18.82 9.50 -14.79
CA VAL A 494 -19.66 10.66 -14.46
C VAL A 494 -19.69 11.63 -15.64
N SER A 495 -20.90 11.89 -16.16
CA SER A 495 -21.08 12.84 -17.28
C SER A 495 -20.84 14.29 -16.84
N TYR A 496 -20.43 15.14 -17.80
CA TYR A 496 -20.28 16.58 -17.56
C TYR A 496 -21.51 17.22 -16.91
N PHE A 497 -22.71 16.90 -17.42
CA PHE A 497 -23.94 17.47 -16.89
C PHE A 497 -24.27 16.98 -15.46
N THR A 498 -23.98 15.73 -15.17
CA THR A 498 -24.13 15.17 -13.82
C THR A 498 -23.16 15.86 -12.85
N ALA A 499 -21.89 16.01 -13.25
CA ALA A 499 -20.89 16.72 -12.45
C ALA A 499 -21.29 18.19 -12.22
N LEU A 500 -21.72 18.91 -13.26
CA LEU A 500 -22.17 20.30 -13.15
C LEU A 500 -23.36 20.44 -12.20
N LYS A 501 -24.34 19.54 -12.27
CA LYS A 501 -25.48 19.55 -11.35
C LYS A 501 -25.03 19.34 -9.90
N ARG A 502 -24.23 18.30 -9.63
CA ARG A 502 -23.69 17.99 -8.31
C ARG A 502 -22.87 19.14 -7.75
N PHE A 503 -22.02 19.76 -8.57
CA PHE A 503 -21.22 20.92 -8.21
C PHE A 503 -22.08 22.10 -7.73
N ILE A 504 -23.13 22.46 -8.50
CA ILE A 504 -24.03 23.56 -8.16
C ILE A 504 -24.82 23.26 -6.87
N GLU A 505 -25.31 22.03 -6.71
CA GLU A 505 -26.07 21.61 -5.52
C GLU A 505 -25.21 21.64 -4.26
N SER A 506 -23.96 21.14 -4.33
CA SER A 506 -23.01 21.16 -3.22
C SER A 506 -22.60 22.58 -2.85
N LEU A 507 -22.28 23.43 -3.84
CA LEU A 507 -21.94 24.83 -3.64
C LEU A 507 -23.11 25.60 -2.98
N TYR A 508 -24.34 25.40 -3.44
CA TYR A 508 -25.52 25.99 -2.85
C TYR A 508 -25.71 25.58 -1.39
N THR A 509 -25.51 24.29 -1.08
CA THR A 509 -25.64 23.76 0.28
C THR A 509 -24.60 24.36 1.21
N ILE A 510 -23.34 24.45 0.79
CA ILE A 510 -22.25 25.08 1.56
C ILE A 510 -22.56 26.55 1.84
N ILE A 511 -22.95 27.32 0.82
CA ILE A 511 -23.29 28.75 0.99
C ILE A 511 -24.47 28.91 1.93
N LYS A 512 -25.52 28.10 1.79
CA LYS A 512 -26.70 28.14 2.66
C LYS A 512 -26.34 27.88 4.13
N ASN A 513 -25.50 26.88 4.39
CA ASN A 513 -25.05 26.53 5.73
C ASN A 513 -24.18 27.67 6.34
N TYR A 514 -23.28 28.24 5.54
CA TYR A 514 -22.46 29.37 5.96
C TYR A 514 -23.31 30.61 6.33
N VAL A 515 -24.29 30.98 5.48
CA VAL A 515 -25.19 32.09 5.75
C VAL A 515 -26.02 31.87 7.02
N LYS A 516 -26.51 30.62 7.22
CA LYS A 516 -27.28 30.26 8.42
C LYS A 516 -26.43 30.42 9.69
N SER A 517 -25.21 29.89 9.70
CA SER A 517 -24.30 30.01 10.85
C SER A 517 -23.90 31.46 11.15
N SER A 518 -23.78 32.30 10.12
CA SER A 518 -23.46 33.74 10.27
C SER A 518 -24.65 34.59 10.78
N VAL A 519 -25.88 34.08 10.69
CA VAL A 519 -27.09 34.80 11.18
C VAL A 519 -27.44 34.34 12.61
N GLU A 520 -26.98 33.17 13.04
CA GLU A 520 -27.19 32.62 14.38
C GLU A 520 -26.08 33.09 15.39
N GLN A 521 -25.02 33.72 14.92
CA GLN A 521 -24.00 34.45 15.71
C GLN A 521 -24.37 35.95 15.82
#